data_fca9120e6fee15020acbff5adf5afb77
#
_entry.id   fca9120e6fee15020acbff5adf5afb77
#
_cell.length_a   1.000
_cell.length_b   1.000
_cell.length_c   1.000
_cell.angle_alpha   90.00
_cell.angle_beta   90.00
_cell.angle_gamma   90.00
#
_symmetry.space_group_name_H-M   'P 1'
#
loop_
_entity.id
_entity.type
_entity.pdbx_description
1 polymer ?
#
loop_
_entity_poly.entity_id
_entity_poly.type
_entity_poly.pdbx_seq_one_letter_code
_entity_poly.pdbx_strand_id
1 'polypeptide(L)'
;MHKNTSRLILGMAAGAVVWLWFPADPVAGAGGSLPSAQVCKKTPADAVTRGGCVVLHRRKGNCAACHVLPGASAYGNIAPPLIGMKQRFPDKARLRAQIEDPRQFNPKTVMPPFGAYGILTQQEIDEVVEFLYTL
;
A
#
# COMPACT_ATOMS: atom_id res chain seq x y z
N MET A 1 -30.36 27.80 77.39
CA MET A 1 -29.13 28.07 76.64
C MET A 1 -28.75 26.81 75.94
N HIS A 2 -29.16 26.64 74.66
CA HIS A 2 -28.85 25.49 73.84
C HIS A 2 -27.99 25.98 72.69
N LYS A 3 -26.74 25.51 72.64
CA LYS A 3 -25.82 25.77 71.51
C LYS A 3 -26.02 24.67 70.49
N ASN A 4 -26.52 25.03 69.32
CA ASN A 4 -26.73 24.16 68.22
C ASN A 4 -25.45 24.21 67.30
N THR A 5 -24.72 23.12 67.25
CA THR A 5 -23.51 23.03 66.46
C THR A 5 -23.86 22.31 65.17
N SER A 6 -24.10 23.06 64.08
CA SER A 6 -24.28 22.53 62.76
C SER A 6 -22.93 22.00 62.21
N ARG A 7 -22.88 20.71 62.01
CA ARG A 7 -21.75 20.07 61.28
C ARG A 7 -22.03 20.14 59.77
N LEU A 8 -21.22 20.92 59.04
CA LEU A 8 -21.15 20.88 57.60
C LEU A 8 -20.44 19.56 57.16
N ILE A 9 -21.18 18.73 56.47
CA ILE A 9 -20.62 17.55 55.78
C ILE A 9 -20.22 18.01 54.41
N LEU A 10 -18.90 18.11 54.17
CA LEU A 10 -18.33 18.38 52.86
C LEU A 10 -18.33 17.08 52.06
N GLY A 11 -19.26 16.94 51.12
CA GLY A 11 -19.33 15.79 50.21
C GLY A 11 -18.23 15.91 49.13
N MET A 12 -17.23 15.07 49.21
CA MET A 12 -16.27 14.92 48.14
C MET A 12 -16.89 14.04 47.03
N ALA A 13 -17.29 14.66 45.92
CA ALA A 13 -17.69 13.93 44.72
C ALA A 13 -16.43 13.37 44.05
N ALA A 14 -16.22 12.07 44.17
CA ALA A 14 -15.19 11.38 43.42
C ALA A 14 -15.64 11.25 41.96
N GLY A 15 -15.13 12.12 41.11
CA GLY A 15 -15.32 12.01 39.64
C GLY A 15 -14.56 10.81 39.10
N ALA A 16 -15.27 9.75 38.70
CA ALA A 16 -14.70 8.64 37.99
C ALA A 16 -14.37 9.10 36.56
N VAL A 17 -13.08 9.27 36.26
CA VAL A 17 -12.61 9.48 34.87
C VAL A 17 -12.68 8.15 34.15
N VAL A 18 -13.70 7.97 33.33
CA VAL A 18 -13.80 6.79 32.43
C VAL A 18 -12.84 7.02 31.27
N TRP A 19 -11.70 6.34 31.31
CA TRP A 19 -10.82 6.25 30.17
C TRP A 19 -11.48 5.36 29.11
N LEU A 20 -12.03 5.98 28.07
CA LEU A 20 -12.47 5.27 26.88
C LEU A 20 -11.22 4.77 26.16
N TRP A 21 -10.92 3.50 26.34
CA TRP A 21 -9.94 2.79 25.50
C TRP A 21 -10.56 2.64 24.11
N PHE A 22 -10.21 3.52 23.19
CA PHE A 22 -10.37 3.25 21.77
C PHE A 22 -9.29 2.25 21.39
N PRO A 23 -9.63 1.07 20.86
CA PRO A 23 -8.64 0.23 20.21
C PRO A 23 -8.06 1.06 19.07
N ALA A 24 -6.79 1.37 19.12
CA ALA A 24 -6.07 1.91 17.97
C ALA A 24 -6.03 0.78 16.95
N ASP A 25 -6.87 0.86 15.93
CA ASP A 25 -6.70 0.03 14.75
C ASP A 25 -5.26 0.21 14.27
N PRO A 26 -4.49 -0.87 14.03
CA PRO A 26 -3.18 -0.72 13.45
C PRO A 26 -3.37 -0.05 12.09
N VAL A 27 -3.05 1.23 12.01
CA VAL A 27 -2.90 1.94 10.73
C VAL A 27 -1.91 1.10 9.94
N ALA A 28 -2.42 0.36 8.96
CA ALA A 28 -1.60 -0.38 8.01
C ALA A 28 -0.62 0.63 7.42
N GLY A 29 0.65 0.46 7.76
CA GLY A 29 1.70 1.44 7.54
C GLY A 29 1.72 1.89 6.08
N ALA A 30 1.61 3.19 5.88
CA ALA A 30 1.80 3.87 4.61
C ALA A 30 3.30 3.84 4.24
N GLY A 31 3.77 2.66 3.91
CA GLY A 31 5.06 2.41 3.31
C GLY A 31 4.91 1.10 2.55
N GLY A 32 4.97 1.14 1.22
CA GLY A 32 4.68 0.01 0.36
C GLY A 32 5.53 -1.20 0.68
N SER A 33 5.07 -2.05 1.59
CA SER A 33 5.68 -3.34 1.85
C SER A 33 5.12 -4.37 0.86
N LEU A 34 6.00 -5.22 0.36
CA LEU A 34 5.60 -6.31 -0.52
C LEU A 34 4.69 -7.30 0.22
N PRO A 35 3.57 -7.72 -0.38
CA PRO A 35 2.73 -8.74 0.20
C PRO A 35 3.46 -10.08 0.29
N SER A 36 3.21 -10.83 1.36
CA SER A 36 3.77 -12.16 1.51
C SER A 36 3.13 -13.15 0.53
N ALA A 37 3.83 -14.24 0.24
CA ALA A 37 3.30 -15.31 -0.61
C ALA A 37 1.99 -15.91 -0.05
N GLN A 38 1.83 -15.94 1.27
CA GLN A 38 0.62 -16.43 1.93
C GLN A 38 -0.58 -15.50 1.69
N VAL A 39 -0.36 -14.19 1.73
CA VAL A 39 -1.38 -13.18 1.39
C VAL A 39 -1.80 -13.34 -0.06
N CYS A 40 -0.85 -13.49 -0.98
CA CYS A 40 -1.14 -13.62 -2.41
C CYS A 40 -1.83 -14.94 -2.81
N LYS A 41 -1.77 -15.97 -1.97
CA LYS A 41 -2.55 -17.22 -2.17
C LYS A 41 -4.03 -17.04 -1.86
N LYS A 42 -4.39 -16.08 -1.02
CA LYS A 42 -5.76 -15.67 -0.73
C LYS A 42 -6.08 -14.49 -1.62
N THR A 43 -7.27 -14.39 -2.20
CA THR A 43 -7.62 -13.19 -2.99
C THR A 43 -7.71 -11.98 -2.06
N PRO A 44 -6.73 -11.05 -2.05
CA PRO A 44 -6.77 -9.90 -1.15
C PRO A 44 -7.94 -8.97 -1.51
N ALA A 45 -8.54 -8.34 -0.49
CA ALA A 45 -9.68 -7.47 -0.69
C ALA A 45 -9.30 -6.13 -1.32
N ASP A 46 -8.13 -5.58 -0.95
CA ASP A 46 -7.71 -4.26 -1.39
C ASP A 46 -6.85 -4.30 -2.67
N ALA A 47 -7.00 -3.26 -3.49
CA ALA A 47 -6.33 -3.14 -4.78
C ALA A 47 -4.80 -3.05 -4.67
N VAL A 48 -4.29 -2.38 -3.64
CA VAL A 48 -2.83 -2.21 -3.41
C VAL A 48 -2.19 -3.58 -3.19
N THR A 49 -2.75 -4.40 -2.29
CA THR A 49 -2.22 -5.74 -2.02
C THR A 49 -2.33 -6.65 -3.25
N ARG A 50 -3.46 -6.59 -4.00
CA ARG A 50 -3.59 -7.35 -5.26
C ARG A 50 -2.54 -6.92 -6.28
N GLY A 51 -2.32 -5.62 -6.46
CA GLY A 51 -1.28 -5.08 -7.34
C GLY A 51 0.12 -5.55 -6.95
N GLY A 52 0.45 -5.53 -5.65
CA GLY A 52 1.70 -6.08 -5.14
C GLY A 52 1.88 -7.57 -5.43
N CYS A 53 0.80 -8.35 -5.34
CA CYS A 53 0.82 -9.76 -5.72
C CYS A 53 1.07 -9.95 -7.22
N VAL A 54 0.45 -9.15 -8.08
CA VAL A 54 0.70 -9.17 -9.53
C VAL A 54 2.16 -8.83 -9.84
N VAL A 55 2.72 -7.80 -9.20
CA VAL A 55 4.12 -7.36 -9.34
C VAL A 55 5.11 -8.49 -9.05
N LEU A 56 4.79 -9.34 -8.06
CA LEU A 56 5.64 -10.47 -7.64
C LEU A 56 5.37 -11.76 -8.43
N HIS A 57 4.24 -11.86 -9.13
CA HIS A 57 3.81 -13.09 -9.76
C HIS A 57 4.62 -13.42 -11.01
N ARG A 58 5.39 -14.52 -10.98
CA ARG A 58 6.36 -14.93 -12.02
C ARG A 58 5.78 -15.09 -13.42
N ARG A 59 4.51 -15.41 -13.55
CA ARG A 59 3.83 -15.61 -14.85
C ARG A 59 3.00 -14.41 -15.28
N LYS A 60 3.04 -13.30 -14.50
CA LYS A 60 2.31 -12.07 -14.79
C LYS A 60 3.27 -10.89 -14.80
N GLY A 61 3.20 -10.00 -13.80
CA GLY A 61 4.03 -8.81 -13.75
C GLY A 61 5.52 -9.13 -13.67
N ASN A 62 5.91 -9.96 -12.70
CA ASN A 62 7.31 -10.34 -12.44
C ASN A 62 8.30 -9.16 -12.49
N CYS A 63 7.87 -8.00 -12.00
CA CYS A 63 8.59 -6.73 -12.16
C CYS A 63 9.99 -6.78 -11.51
N ALA A 64 10.11 -7.54 -10.41
CA ALA A 64 11.37 -7.74 -9.72
C ALA A 64 12.43 -8.48 -10.59
N ALA A 65 12.05 -9.14 -11.69
CA ALA A 65 13.03 -9.76 -12.58
C ALA A 65 13.96 -8.73 -13.23
N CYS A 66 13.50 -7.50 -13.41
CA CYS A 66 14.25 -6.43 -14.09
C CYS A 66 14.51 -5.23 -13.18
N HIS A 67 13.57 -4.89 -12.31
CA HIS A 67 13.60 -3.69 -11.48
C HIS A 67 14.08 -3.99 -10.07
N VAL A 68 14.89 -3.11 -9.50
CA VAL A 68 15.08 -3.05 -8.05
C VAL A 68 13.75 -2.72 -7.42
N LEU A 69 13.30 -3.58 -6.51
CA LEU A 69 12.01 -3.48 -5.82
C LEU A 69 12.25 -3.55 -4.31
N PRO A 70 11.94 -2.50 -3.54
CA PRO A 70 12.17 -2.47 -2.10
C PRO A 70 11.49 -3.64 -1.39
N GLY A 71 12.22 -4.33 -0.53
CA GLY A 71 11.72 -5.49 0.22
C GLY A 71 11.70 -6.81 -0.54
N ALA A 72 12.02 -6.85 -1.84
CA ALA A 72 12.19 -8.10 -2.57
C ALA A 72 13.49 -8.80 -2.15
N SER A 73 13.41 -10.12 -1.93
CA SER A 73 14.58 -10.94 -1.58
C SER A 73 15.56 -11.14 -2.75
N ALA A 74 15.07 -10.98 -3.98
CA ALA A 74 15.85 -11.02 -5.21
C ALA A 74 15.23 -10.08 -6.23
N TYR A 75 16.06 -9.35 -6.95
CA TYR A 75 15.63 -8.42 -8.01
C TYR A 75 16.72 -8.22 -9.05
N GLY A 76 16.29 -7.86 -10.27
CA GLY A 76 17.19 -7.43 -11.34
C GLY A 76 17.59 -5.96 -11.19
N ASN A 77 18.56 -5.55 -12.00
CA ASN A 77 19.09 -4.19 -12.03
C ASN A 77 19.20 -3.61 -13.44
N ILE A 78 18.57 -4.25 -14.41
CA ILE A 78 18.60 -3.83 -15.82
C ILE A 78 17.58 -2.73 -16.14
N ALA A 79 16.67 -2.44 -15.22
CA ALA A 79 15.63 -1.42 -15.33
C ALA A 79 15.68 -0.46 -14.14
N PRO A 80 15.13 0.76 -14.27
CA PRO A 80 15.12 1.75 -13.19
C PRO A 80 14.47 1.21 -11.92
N PRO A 81 14.98 1.55 -10.71
CA PRO A 81 14.36 1.16 -9.45
C PRO A 81 12.89 1.62 -9.35
N LEU A 82 12.04 0.77 -8.76
CA LEU A 82 10.65 1.12 -8.46
C LEU A 82 10.58 1.80 -7.07
N ILE A 83 11.11 3.01 -6.99
CA ILE A 83 11.21 3.83 -5.78
C ILE A 83 10.72 5.22 -6.10
N GLY A 84 9.99 5.86 -5.17
CA GLY A 84 9.48 7.21 -5.30
C GLY A 84 8.55 7.36 -6.51
N MET A 85 7.73 6.35 -6.76
CA MET A 85 6.95 6.24 -8.00
C MET A 85 5.95 7.39 -8.14
N LYS A 86 5.35 7.84 -7.04
CA LYS A 86 4.43 8.98 -7.03
C LYS A 86 5.10 10.30 -7.45
N GLN A 87 6.36 10.50 -7.08
CA GLN A 87 7.14 11.70 -7.46
C GLN A 87 7.59 11.61 -8.92
N ARG A 88 7.98 10.42 -9.38
CA ARG A 88 8.48 10.20 -10.75
C ARG A 88 7.37 10.20 -11.78
N PHE A 89 6.18 9.78 -11.38
CA PHE A 89 4.98 9.74 -12.19
C PHE A 89 3.84 10.45 -11.44
N PRO A 90 3.82 11.77 -11.39
CA PRO A 90 2.73 12.51 -10.73
C PRO A 90 1.36 12.21 -11.31
N ASP A 91 1.30 11.86 -12.59
CA ASP A 91 0.11 11.42 -13.29
C ASP A 91 0.05 9.88 -13.34
N LYS A 92 -0.94 9.30 -12.67
CA LYS A 92 -1.22 7.85 -12.69
C LYS A 92 -1.50 7.34 -14.10
N ALA A 93 -2.15 8.11 -14.95
CA ALA A 93 -2.46 7.70 -16.31
C ALA A 93 -1.17 7.50 -17.11
N ARG A 94 -0.15 8.33 -16.88
CA ARG A 94 1.16 8.18 -17.49
C ARG A 94 1.86 6.88 -17.05
N LEU A 95 1.84 6.57 -15.76
CA LEU A 95 2.41 5.30 -15.26
C LEU A 95 1.63 4.09 -15.80
N ARG A 96 0.31 4.19 -15.82
CA ARG A 96 -0.56 3.16 -16.38
C ARG A 96 -0.22 2.87 -17.85
N ALA A 97 -0.13 3.92 -18.68
CA ALA A 97 0.22 3.79 -20.09
C ALA A 97 1.62 3.19 -20.28
N GLN A 98 2.58 3.51 -19.39
CA GLN A 98 3.92 2.91 -19.40
C GLN A 98 3.88 1.40 -19.14
N ILE A 99 2.94 0.91 -18.34
CA ILE A 99 2.77 -0.54 -18.08
C ILE A 99 1.95 -1.19 -19.20
N GLU A 100 0.93 -0.50 -19.69
CA GLU A 100 0.07 -0.97 -20.78
C GLU A 100 0.89 -1.28 -22.03
N ASP A 101 1.62 -0.26 -22.53
CA ASP A 101 2.50 -0.40 -23.69
C ASP A 101 3.67 0.60 -23.62
N PRO A 102 4.81 0.20 -23.05
CA PRO A 102 5.97 1.07 -22.89
C PRO A 102 6.60 1.51 -24.22
N ARG A 103 6.28 0.84 -25.35
CA ARG A 103 6.80 1.18 -26.69
C ARG A 103 6.27 2.52 -27.19
N GLN A 104 5.14 3.02 -26.63
CA GLN A 104 4.62 4.36 -26.89
C GLN A 104 5.61 5.46 -26.48
N PHE A 105 6.49 5.16 -25.52
CA PHE A 105 7.44 6.13 -24.97
C PHE A 105 8.89 5.81 -25.32
N ASN A 106 9.20 4.54 -25.51
CA ASN A 106 10.50 4.08 -25.97
C ASN A 106 10.31 2.87 -26.89
N PRO A 107 10.34 3.03 -28.21
CA PRO A 107 10.18 1.93 -29.15
C PRO A 107 11.25 0.83 -29.04
N LYS A 108 12.38 1.13 -28.38
CA LYS A 108 13.49 0.19 -28.16
C LYS A 108 13.48 -0.43 -26.75
N THR A 109 12.41 -0.26 -26.01
CA THR A 109 12.31 -0.81 -24.65
C THR A 109 12.33 -2.33 -24.65
N VAL A 110 12.94 -2.90 -23.60
CA VAL A 110 12.87 -4.35 -23.30
C VAL A 110 11.76 -4.66 -22.29
N MET A 111 11.10 -3.64 -21.74
CA MET A 111 9.95 -3.83 -20.87
C MET A 111 8.79 -4.42 -21.66
N PRO A 112 8.18 -5.53 -21.22
CA PRO A 112 7.06 -6.13 -21.95
C PRO A 112 5.86 -5.18 -22.00
N PRO A 113 5.12 -5.13 -23.12
CA PRO A 113 3.85 -4.39 -23.23
C PRO A 113 2.71 -5.20 -22.58
N PHE A 114 2.62 -5.15 -21.26
CA PHE A 114 1.81 -6.03 -20.44
C PHE A 114 0.32 -6.02 -20.80
N GLY A 115 -0.23 -4.85 -21.08
CA GLY A 115 -1.63 -4.74 -21.50
C GLY A 115 -1.80 -5.05 -22.97
N ALA A 116 -0.99 -4.46 -23.84
CA ALA A 116 -1.12 -4.65 -25.29
C ALA A 116 -0.95 -6.12 -25.72
N TYR A 117 -0.22 -6.92 -24.96
CA TYR A 117 -0.07 -8.35 -25.22
C TYR A 117 -0.99 -9.23 -24.35
N GLY A 118 -1.87 -8.63 -23.55
CA GLY A 118 -2.79 -9.38 -22.69
C GLY A 118 -2.11 -10.19 -21.58
N ILE A 119 -0.87 -9.84 -21.19
CA ILE A 119 -0.16 -10.46 -20.07
C ILE A 119 -0.85 -10.10 -18.75
N LEU A 120 -1.30 -8.85 -18.63
CA LEU A 120 -2.11 -8.34 -17.54
C LEU A 120 -3.46 -7.85 -18.09
N THR A 121 -4.51 -8.06 -17.31
CA THR A 121 -5.81 -7.44 -17.55
C THR A 121 -5.75 -5.94 -17.22
N GLN A 122 -6.71 -5.17 -17.72
CA GLN A 122 -6.82 -3.74 -17.43
C GLN A 122 -6.94 -3.49 -15.91
N GLN A 123 -7.73 -4.31 -15.22
CA GLN A 123 -7.84 -4.25 -13.76
C GLN A 123 -6.50 -4.52 -13.05
N GLU A 124 -5.76 -5.53 -13.48
CA GLU A 124 -4.46 -5.84 -12.90
C GLU A 124 -3.45 -4.71 -13.11
N ILE A 125 -3.49 -4.03 -14.25
CA ILE A 125 -2.66 -2.85 -14.50
C ILE A 125 -3.03 -1.72 -13.54
N ASP A 126 -4.32 -1.45 -13.33
CA ASP A 126 -4.79 -0.43 -12.41
C ASP A 126 -4.35 -0.75 -10.96
N GLU A 127 -4.48 -2.00 -10.54
CA GLU A 127 -4.04 -2.47 -9.23
C GLU A 127 -2.52 -2.37 -9.05
N VAL A 128 -1.74 -2.68 -10.08
CA VAL A 128 -0.27 -2.49 -10.09
C VAL A 128 0.09 -1.02 -9.92
N VAL A 129 -0.61 -0.11 -10.59
CA VAL A 129 -0.40 1.34 -10.43
C VAL A 129 -0.67 1.78 -8.99
N GLU A 130 -1.77 1.32 -8.37
CA GLU A 130 -2.07 1.63 -6.96
C GLU A 130 -0.95 1.16 -6.03
N PHE A 131 -0.46 -0.07 -6.22
CA PHE A 131 0.65 -0.59 -5.44
C PHE A 131 1.93 0.22 -5.64
N LEU A 132 2.32 0.49 -6.90
CA LEU A 132 3.55 1.24 -7.19
C LEU A 132 3.54 2.65 -6.59
N TYR A 133 2.38 3.27 -6.45
CA TYR A 133 2.23 4.58 -5.81
C TYR A 133 2.49 4.57 -4.30
N THR A 134 2.65 3.41 -3.69
CA THR A 134 3.04 3.25 -2.28
C THR A 134 4.55 3.12 -2.08
N LEU A 135 5.33 3.00 -3.17
CA LEU A 135 6.77 2.79 -3.15
C LEU A 135 7.58 4.09 -3.21
#